data_4f014be8e6e081ffbf1606cd3c66f08e
#
_entry.id   4f014be8e6e081ffbf1606cd3c66f08e
#
_cell.length_a   1.000
_cell.length_b   1.000
_cell.length_c   1.000
_cell.angle_alpha   90.00
_cell.angle_beta   90.00
_cell.angle_gamma   90.00
#
_symmetry.space_group_name_H-M   'P 1'
#
loop_
_entity.id
_entity.type
_entity.pdbx_description
1 polymer ?
#
loop_
_entity_poly.entity_id
_entity_poly.type
_entity_poly.pdbx_seq_one_letter_code
_entity_poly.pdbx_strand_id
1 'polypeptide(L)'
;VMAGELGGVAEPGLILTPPQNGTLLDDGYLSASEVAQLKLNADWVLLSACNTAAADGTPGAEGLSGLAKGFFYAGARSLLVSNWYVVSDAAVRITTQMLQAYTDKPNAGKAEALRQAMGKLRADPNYAHPLFWAPFVVVGEGGASRW
;
A
#
# COMPACT_ATOMS: atom_id res chain seq x y z
N VAL A 1 8.27 6.65 1.94
CA VAL A 1 9.71 6.93 2.02
C VAL A 1 10.34 5.83 2.87
N MET A 2 11.45 5.29 2.43
CA MET A 2 12.20 4.28 3.17
C MET A 2 13.13 4.93 4.19
N ALA A 3 13.45 4.19 5.27
CA ALA A 3 14.46 4.65 6.22
C ALA A 3 15.77 4.97 5.49
N GLY A 4 16.34 6.14 5.75
CA GLY A 4 17.58 6.61 5.13
C GLY A 4 17.44 7.34 3.79
N GLU A 5 16.28 7.36 3.15
CA GLU A 5 16.06 8.17 1.93
C GLU A 5 16.03 9.69 2.22
N LEU A 6 15.60 10.06 3.41
CA LEU A 6 15.71 11.42 3.93
C LEU A 6 16.78 11.46 5.03
N GLY A 7 17.77 12.34 4.90
CA GLY A 7 18.80 12.49 5.91
C GLY A 7 18.20 12.81 7.29
N GLY A 8 18.47 11.96 8.28
CA GLY A 8 17.98 12.12 9.65
C GLY A 8 16.68 11.38 9.98
N VAL A 9 16.02 10.73 9.02
CA VAL A 9 14.82 9.92 9.28
C VAL A 9 15.24 8.48 9.55
N ALA A 10 14.95 7.99 10.77
CA ALA A 10 15.40 6.68 11.23
C ALA A 10 14.46 5.52 10.85
N GLU A 11 13.22 5.79 10.47
CA GLU A 11 12.22 4.79 10.17
C GLU A 11 11.42 5.12 8.89
N PRO A 12 10.81 4.12 8.23
CA PRO A 12 9.98 4.37 7.05
C PRO A 12 8.67 5.08 7.44
N GLY A 13 8.11 5.86 6.50
CA GLY A 13 6.87 6.60 6.73
C GLY A 13 6.24 7.13 5.45
N LEU A 14 5.13 7.82 5.61
CA LEU A 14 4.42 8.52 4.54
C LEU A 14 4.69 10.02 4.65
N ILE A 15 5.02 10.64 3.53
CA ILE A 15 5.06 12.09 3.43
C ILE A 15 3.66 12.56 3.07
N LEU A 16 3.08 13.35 3.94
CA LEU A 16 1.78 13.99 3.77
C LEU A 16 1.99 15.49 3.54
N THR A 17 0.91 16.21 3.23
CA THR A 17 0.96 17.67 3.15
C THR A 17 1.24 18.24 4.54
N PRO A 18 2.35 18.96 4.75
CA PRO A 18 2.63 19.53 6.06
C PRO A 18 1.58 20.57 6.45
N PRO A 19 1.17 20.65 7.72
CA PRO A 19 0.28 21.69 8.20
C PRO A 19 0.95 23.06 8.13
N GLN A 20 0.15 24.14 8.07
CA GLN A 20 0.67 25.52 8.07
C GLN A 20 1.46 25.84 9.34
N ASN A 21 1.04 25.27 10.48
CA ASN A 21 1.68 25.40 11.78
C ASN A 21 1.99 23.99 12.29
N GLY A 22 3.09 23.41 11.84
CA GLY A 22 3.52 22.07 12.25
C GLY A 22 3.92 22.03 13.73
N THR A 23 3.71 20.87 14.34
CA THR A 23 4.20 20.52 15.68
C THR A 23 5.10 19.30 15.57
N LEU A 24 5.73 18.86 16.67
CA LEU A 24 6.52 17.63 16.68
C LEU A 24 5.67 16.36 16.41
N LEU A 25 4.35 16.44 16.58
CA LEU A 25 3.40 15.34 16.35
C LEU A 25 2.61 15.51 15.05
N ASP A 26 2.69 16.66 14.42
CA ASP A 26 1.99 17.00 13.17
C ASP A 26 2.94 17.83 12.30
N ASP A 27 3.88 17.14 11.68
CA ASP A 27 4.96 17.71 10.87
C ASP A 27 4.83 17.38 9.37
N GLY A 28 3.79 16.61 9.01
CA GLY A 28 3.55 16.13 7.66
C GLY A 28 4.31 14.84 7.33
N TYR A 29 4.95 14.20 8.32
CA TYR A 29 5.56 12.88 8.19
C TYR A 29 4.86 11.88 9.10
N LEU A 30 4.22 10.86 8.53
CA LEU A 30 3.56 9.80 9.27
C LEU A 30 4.48 8.58 9.32
N SER A 31 5.22 8.44 10.41
CA SER A 31 6.17 7.38 10.62
C SER A 31 5.50 6.02 10.89
N ALA A 32 6.24 4.92 10.72
CA ALA A 32 5.75 3.58 11.01
C ALA A 32 5.34 3.42 12.49
N SER A 33 6.06 4.04 13.42
CA SER A 33 5.73 4.04 14.85
C SER A 33 4.43 4.80 15.14
N GLU A 34 4.18 5.91 14.49
CA GLU A 34 2.92 6.66 14.64
C GLU A 34 1.76 5.89 14.02
N VAL A 35 1.95 5.29 12.83
CA VAL A 35 0.94 4.42 12.22
C VAL A 35 0.55 3.30 13.17
N ALA A 36 1.51 2.65 13.84
CA ALA A 36 1.25 1.53 14.77
C ALA A 36 0.40 1.93 15.99
N GLN A 37 0.36 3.22 16.33
CA GLN A 37 -0.45 3.76 17.44
C GLN A 37 -1.88 4.12 17.01
N LEU A 38 -2.18 4.14 15.73
CA LEU A 38 -3.52 4.39 15.22
C LEU A 38 -4.47 3.24 15.61
N LYS A 39 -5.75 3.55 15.72
CA LYS A 39 -6.82 2.58 15.96
C LYS A 39 -7.74 2.57 14.74
N LEU A 40 -7.29 1.93 13.67
CA LEU A 40 -7.98 2.00 12.38
C LEU A 40 -9.19 1.08 12.31
N ASN A 41 -9.12 -0.13 12.88
CA ASN A 41 -10.13 -1.17 12.68
C ASN A 41 -10.58 -1.27 11.21
N ALA A 42 -9.60 -1.20 10.30
CA ALA A 42 -9.84 -1.10 8.87
C ALA A 42 -9.87 -2.50 8.24
N ASP A 43 -10.90 -2.77 7.46
CA ASP A 43 -10.98 -4.00 6.67
C ASP A 43 -9.92 -4.02 5.56
N TRP A 44 -9.57 -2.84 5.04
CA TRP A 44 -8.62 -2.69 3.96
C TRP A 44 -7.91 -1.33 3.99
N VAL A 45 -6.59 -1.33 3.85
CA VAL A 45 -5.77 -0.12 3.67
C VAL A 45 -5.06 -0.19 2.32
N LEU A 46 -5.19 0.87 1.53
CA LEU A 46 -4.61 0.96 0.20
C LEU A 46 -3.43 1.94 0.24
N LEU A 47 -2.22 1.40 0.14
CA LEU A 47 -0.98 2.16 0.12
C LEU A 47 -0.47 2.24 -1.33
N SER A 48 -1.07 3.15 -2.11
CA SER A 48 -0.73 3.35 -3.52
C SER A 48 0.57 4.15 -3.75
N ALA A 49 1.32 4.44 -2.70
CA ALA A 49 2.62 5.09 -2.79
C ALA A 49 3.71 4.10 -3.25
N CYS A 50 4.78 4.63 -3.83
CA CYS A 50 5.86 3.81 -4.35
C CYS A 50 6.56 3.04 -3.24
N ASN A 51 6.89 1.77 -3.51
CA ASN A 51 7.76 0.94 -2.69
C ASN A 51 7.28 0.70 -1.26
N THR A 52 5.98 0.62 -1.05
CA THR A 52 5.39 0.47 0.29
C THR A 52 5.57 -0.91 0.92
N ALA A 53 5.88 -1.92 0.10
CA ALA A 53 6.16 -3.29 0.55
C ALA A 53 7.65 -3.62 0.64
N ALA A 54 8.54 -2.76 0.11
CA ALA A 54 9.95 -3.09 0.05
C ALA A 54 10.57 -3.22 1.45
N ALA A 55 11.39 -4.25 1.60
CA ALA A 55 12.29 -4.38 2.72
C ALA A 55 13.27 -3.20 2.77
N ASP A 56 13.85 -2.91 3.92
CA ASP A 56 14.80 -1.82 4.13
C ASP A 56 16.15 -1.97 3.38
N GLY A 57 16.30 -3.04 2.60
CA GLY A 57 17.47 -3.32 1.78
C GLY A 57 18.59 -4.04 2.53
N THR A 58 18.42 -4.37 3.80
CA THR A 58 19.41 -5.17 4.54
C THR A 58 19.29 -6.66 4.16
N PRO A 59 20.43 -7.37 3.97
CA PRO A 59 20.40 -8.80 3.73
C PRO A 59 19.70 -9.53 4.89
N GLY A 60 18.63 -10.28 4.58
CA GLY A 60 17.82 -10.97 5.59
C GLY A 60 16.69 -10.14 6.18
N ALA A 61 16.47 -8.91 5.72
CA ALA A 61 15.30 -8.11 6.09
C ALA A 61 14.00 -8.87 5.75
N GLU A 62 13.03 -8.77 6.63
CA GLU A 62 11.70 -9.35 6.41
C GLU A 62 11.04 -8.69 5.18
N GLY A 63 10.40 -9.50 4.34
CA GLY A 63 9.82 -9.08 3.06
C GLY A 63 8.65 -8.08 3.13
N LEU A 64 8.31 -7.59 4.32
CA LEU A 64 7.28 -6.58 4.52
C LEU A 64 7.88 -5.40 5.27
N SER A 65 7.73 -4.19 4.70
CA SER A 65 8.28 -2.97 5.29
C SER A 65 7.76 -2.70 6.71
N GLY A 66 8.53 -1.97 7.52
CA GLY A 66 8.11 -1.54 8.84
C GLY A 66 6.81 -0.74 8.81
N LEU A 67 6.62 0.08 7.76
CA LEU A 67 5.39 0.84 7.54
C LEU A 67 4.16 -0.08 7.38
N ALA A 68 4.26 -1.12 6.54
CA ALA A 68 3.17 -2.07 6.34
C ALA A 68 2.85 -2.84 7.63
N LYS A 69 3.87 -3.23 8.41
CA LYS A 69 3.66 -3.82 9.74
C LYS A 69 2.93 -2.87 10.68
N GLY A 70 3.27 -1.58 10.66
CA GLY A 70 2.60 -0.54 11.46
C GLY A 70 1.09 -0.54 11.21
N PHE A 71 0.64 -0.64 9.96
CA PHE A 71 -0.78 -0.70 9.64
C PHE A 71 -1.49 -1.96 10.17
N PHE A 72 -0.82 -3.11 10.20
CA PHE A 72 -1.38 -4.31 10.84
C PHE A 72 -1.52 -4.13 12.34
N TYR A 73 -0.53 -3.55 13.03
CA TYR A 73 -0.64 -3.21 14.44
C TYR A 73 -1.75 -2.21 14.73
N ALA A 74 -1.99 -1.27 13.83
CA ALA A 74 -3.09 -0.32 13.89
C ALA A 74 -4.48 -0.96 13.69
N GLY A 75 -4.56 -2.26 13.34
CA GLY A 75 -5.80 -2.99 13.16
C GLY A 75 -6.30 -3.08 11.72
N ALA A 76 -5.44 -2.88 10.73
CA ALA A 76 -5.77 -3.22 9.33
C ALA A 76 -5.78 -4.74 9.16
N ARG A 77 -6.81 -5.29 8.47
CA ARG A 77 -6.89 -6.74 8.18
C ARG A 77 -6.16 -7.11 6.90
N SER A 78 -6.10 -6.19 5.95
CA SER A 78 -5.37 -6.37 4.71
C SER A 78 -4.86 -5.06 4.16
N LEU A 79 -3.79 -5.15 3.38
CA LEU A 79 -3.15 -4.02 2.72
C LEU A 79 -3.06 -4.29 1.22
N LEU A 80 -3.23 -3.25 0.39
CA LEU A 80 -2.69 -3.20 -0.95
C LEU A 80 -1.38 -2.42 -0.89
N VAL A 81 -0.29 -3.03 -1.28
CA VAL A 81 1.06 -2.44 -1.25
C VAL A 81 1.75 -2.58 -2.61
N SER A 82 2.82 -1.84 -2.83
CA SER A 82 3.64 -1.96 -4.04
C SER A 82 5.10 -2.31 -3.70
N ASN A 83 5.71 -3.18 -4.52
CA ASN A 83 7.09 -3.66 -4.34
C ASN A 83 8.15 -2.76 -4.97
N TRP A 84 7.77 -1.87 -5.90
CA TRP A 84 8.66 -0.91 -6.55
C TRP A 84 7.92 0.35 -6.99
N TYR A 85 8.66 1.27 -7.64
CA TYR A 85 8.09 2.51 -8.15
C TYR A 85 6.91 2.26 -9.10
N VAL A 86 5.81 2.97 -8.88
CA VAL A 86 4.58 2.84 -9.65
C VAL A 86 4.30 4.13 -10.40
N VAL A 87 3.97 3.99 -11.68
CA VAL A 87 3.47 5.11 -12.50
C VAL A 87 2.10 5.53 -12.00
N SER A 88 1.93 6.81 -11.68
CA SER A 88 0.73 7.34 -11.00
C SER A 88 -0.58 6.98 -11.70
N ASP A 89 -0.63 7.07 -13.04
CA ASP A 89 -1.84 6.72 -13.80
C ASP A 89 -2.16 5.22 -13.69
N ALA A 90 -1.16 4.35 -13.72
CA ALA A 90 -1.34 2.91 -13.51
C ALA A 90 -1.83 2.60 -12.09
N ALA A 91 -1.30 3.31 -11.07
CA ALA A 91 -1.76 3.17 -9.69
C ALA A 91 -3.24 3.53 -9.53
N VAL A 92 -3.66 4.66 -10.11
CA VAL A 92 -5.06 5.10 -10.11
C VAL A 92 -5.95 4.06 -10.78
N ARG A 93 -5.56 3.54 -11.96
CA ARG A 93 -6.32 2.53 -12.71
C ARG A 93 -6.46 1.22 -11.92
N ILE A 94 -5.36 0.69 -11.39
CA ILE A 94 -5.37 -0.54 -10.58
C ILE A 94 -6.28 -0.37 -9.37
N THR A 95 -6.10 0.70 -8.61
CA THR A 95 -6.86 0.93 -7.38
C THR A 95 -8.34 1.08 -7.65
N THR A 96 -8.71 1.91 -8.65
CA THR A 96 -10.11 2.13 -9.02
C THR A 96 -10.78 0.86 -9.54
N GLN A 97 -10.11 0.12 -10.43
CA GLN A 97 -10.67 -1.11 -11.00
C GLN A 97 -10.76 -2.25 -9.97
N MET A 98 -9.80 -2.32 -9.04
CA MET A 98 -9.83 -3.27 -7.94
C MET A 98 -10.98 -3.00 -6.98
N LEU A 99 -11.17 -1.73 -6.57
CA LEU A 99 -12.30 -1.32 -5.74
C LEU A 99 -13.65 -1.62 -6.42
N GLN A 100 -13.76 -1.30 -7.71
CA GLN A 100 -14.97 -1.61 -8.48
C GLN A 100 -15.24 -3.12 -8.53
N ALA A 101 -14.23 -3.94 -8.84
CA ALA A 101 -14.37 -5.39 -8.91
C ALA A 101 -14.75 -5.98 -7.54
N TYR A 102 -14.21 -5.43 -6.45
CA TYR A 102 -14.57 -5.85 -5.10
C TYR A 102 -16.00 -5.45 -4.73
N THR A 103 -16.43 -4.23 -5.09
CA THR A 103 -17.82 -3.77 -4.86
C THR A 103 -18.83 -4.59 -5.65
N ASP A 104 -18.51 -4.94 -6.89
CA ASP A 104 -19.40 -5.73 -7.75
C ASP A 104 -19.53 -7.19 -7.26
N LYS A 105 -18.46 -7.75 -6.68
CA LYS A 105 -18.40 -9.14 -6.21
C LYS A 105 -17.61 -9.29 -4.89
N PRO A 106 -18.13 -8.82 -3.76
CA PRO A 106 -17.39 -8.86 -2.49
C PRO A 106 -16.99 -10.28 -2.07
N ASN A 107 -17.84 -11.27 -2.39
CA ASN A 107 -17.58 -12.68 -2.08
C ASN A 107 -16.41 -13.30 -2.86
N ALA A 108 -15.92 -12.65 -3.90
CA ALA A 108 -14.73 -13.11 -4.62
C ALA A 108 -13.43 -12.82 -3.86
N GLY A 109 -13.45 -11.84 -2.97
CA GLY A 109 -12.31 -11.44 -2.16
C GLY A 109 -11.38 -10.42 -2.82
N LYS A 110 -10.52 -9.85 -2.00
CA LYS A 110 -9.63 -8.74 -2.39
C LYS A 110 -8.54 -9.18 -3.37
N ALA A 111 -7.98 -10.38 -3.19
CA ALA A 111 -6.97 -10.93 -4.09
C ALA A 111 -7.53 -11.16 -5.50
N GLU A 112 -8.75 -11.65 -5.61
CA GLU A 112 -9.42 -11.83 -6.90
C GLU A 112 -9.76 -10.49 -7.56
N ALA A 113 -10.19 -9.50 -6.78
CA ALA A 113 -10.43 -8.14 -7.27
C ALA A 113 -9.13 -7.53 -7.86
N LEU A 114 -7.98 -7.70 -7.17
CA LEU A 114 -6.68 -7.28 -7.70
C LEU A 114 -6.33 -8.04 -8.99
N ARG A 115 -6.50 -9.36 -9.02
CA ARG A 115 -6.24 -10.16 -10.21
C ARG A 115 -7.03 -9.67 -11.43
N GLN A 116 -8.31 -9.30 -11.24
CA GLN A 116 -9.16 -8.76 -12.30
C GLN A 116 -8.67 -7.38 -12.77
N ALA A 117 -8.30 -6.49 -11.84
CA ALA A 117 -7.75 -5.18 -12.17
C ALA A 117 -6.43 -5.30 -12.98
N MET A 118 -5.51 -6.17 -12.54
CA MET A 118 -4.28 -6.47 -13.27
C MET A 118 -4.57 -7.03 -14.67
N GLY A 119 -5.55 -7.91 -14.79
CA GLY A 119 -5.97 -8.49 -16.07
C GLY A 119 -6.47 -7.43 -17.06
N LYS A 120 -7.23 -6.45 -16.57
CA LYS A 120 -7.70 -5.32 -17.39
C LYS A 120 -6.56 -4.43 -17.86
N LEU A 121 -5.62 -4.08 -16.98
CA LEU A 121 -4.44 -3.30 -17.36
C LEU A 121 -3.59 -4.04 -18.39
N ARG A 122 -3.33 -5.32 -18.15
CA ARG A 122 -2.55 -6.16 -19.08
C ARG A 122 -3.17 -6.26 -20.47
N ALA A 123 -4.49 -6.17 -20.57
CA ALA A 123 -5.21 -6.20 -21.84
C ALA A 123 -5.16 -4.87 -22.63
N ASP A 124 -4.81 -3.76 -21.95
CA ASP A 124 -4.62 -2.46 -22.58
C ASP A 124 -3.20 -2.38 -23.17
N PRO A 125 -3.01 -2.18 -24.48
CA PRO A 125 -1.68 -2.10 -25.10
C PRO A 125 -0.74 -1.06 -24.46
N ASN A 126 -1.29 0.03 -23.92
CA ASN A 126 -0.50 1.08 -23.27
C ASN A 126 0.02 0.68 -21.87
N TYR A 127 -0.59 -0.34 -21.25
CA TYR A 127 -0.29 -0.81 -19.90
C TYR A 127 0.08 -2.29 -19.85
N ALA A 128 0.26 -2.96 -20.99
CA ALA A 128 0.52 -4.40 -21.07
C ALA A 128 1.83 -4.81 -20.38
N HIS A 129 2.82 -3.89 -20.31
CA HIS A 129 4.10 -4.19 -19.70
C HIS A 129 3.96 -4.43 -18.17
N PRO A 130 4.60 -5.47 -17.60
CA PRO A 130 4.50 -5.79 -16.16
C PRO A 130 4.84 -4.65 -15.20
N LEU A 131 5.66 -3.69 -15.62
CA LEU A 131 5.98 -2.50 -14.83
C LEU A 131 4.73 -1.79 -14.28
N PHE A 132 3.63 -1.82 -15.03
CA PHE A 132 2.42 -1.07 -14.68
C PHE A 132 1.48 -1.80 -13.71
N TRP A 133 1.49 -3.13 -13.67
CA TRP A 133 0.52 -3.91 -12.89
C TRP A 133 1.16 -4.90 -11.92
N ALA A 134 2.35 -5.41 -12.18
CA ALA A 134 2.98 -6.41 -11.34
C ALA A 134 3.53 -5.91 -9.98
N PRO A 135 3.75 -4.59 -9.74
CA PRO A 135 4.19 -4.13 -8.41
C PRO A 135 3.21 -4.43 -7.29
N PHE A 136 1.92 -4.49 -7.58
CA PHE A 136 0.87 -4.52 -6.56
C PHE A 136 0.63 -5.91 -5.99
N VAL A 137 0.52 -5.98 -4.66
CA VAL A 137 0.18 -7.20 -3.94
C VAL A 137 -0.83 -6.90 -2.82
N VAL A 138 -1.72 -7.85 -2.58
CA VAL A 138 -2.56 -7.87 -1.39
C VAL A 138 -1.85 -8.68 -0.32
N VAL A 139 -1.67 -8.10 0.86
CA VAL A 139 -1.07 -8.75 2.03
C VAL A 139 -2.13 -8.84 3.13
N GLY A 140 -2.18 -9.95 3.85
CA GLY A 140 -3.18 -10.21 4.89
C GLY A 140 -4.40 -10.95 4.35
N GLU A 141 -5.61 -10.57 4.78
CA GLU A 141 -6.86 -11.24 4.41
C GLU A 141 -7.27 -10.92 2.96
N GLY A 142 -6.79 -11.72 2.01
CA GLY A 142 -7.08 -11.57 0.59
C GLY A 142 -8.31 -12.34 0.10
N GLY A 143 -8.84 -13.26 0.91
CA GLY A 143 -9.97 -14.13 0.57
C GLY A 143 -11.32 -13.42 0.58
N ALA A 144 -12.38 -14.19 0.34
CA ALA A 144 -13.76 -13.72 0.45
C ALA A 144 -14.05 -13.20 1.87
N SER A 145 -14.81 -12.09 1.97
CA SER A 145 -15.30 -11.63 3.27
C SER A 145 -16.20 -12.72 3.88
N ARG A 146 -15.97 -13.05 5.13
CA ARG A 146 -16.74 -14.07 5.88
C ARG A 146 -17.84 -13.45 6.74
N TRP A 147 -18.15 -12.16 6.51
CA TRP A 147 -19.14 -11.40 7.28
C TRP A 147 -20.30 -10.96 6.40
#